data_b624f20098de5bd05393a4f8df8851f4
#
_entry.id   b624f20098de5bd05393a4f8df8851f4
#
_cell.length_a   1.000
_cell.length_b   1.000
_cell.length_c   1.000
_cell.angle_alpha   90.00
_cell.angle_beta   90.00
_cell.angle_gamma   90.00
#
_symmetry.space_group_name_H-M   'P 1'
#
loop_
_entity.id
_entity.type
_entity.pdbx_description
1 polymer ?
#
loop_
_entity_poly.entity_id
_entity_poly.type
_entity_poly.pdbx_seq_one_letter_code
_entity_poly.pdbx_strand_id
1 'polypeptide(L)'
;MRRSAYGLNVGVLVGALAAWEWSVRSMDVPVYLLPGPLAVAAAFGTHSRGLVVGALVTTSEALVGLALGSVCGLLLATLLNFWARLEPAVMAIALFAKSTPLIAIAPILTIWLGFGPAPKIVITGLLTFFPVLVNSLTGMRAADVAVHAVMQSWNASRWEVFVHLRWKAQYPFLLAALKTVAPLSLVGAVVAEWLGASSGLGQLMWLAYNNLNLPLLFAAAFELALLGTLLDQVVVFMEKRLYYWNLGDAAL
;
A
#
# COMPACT_ATOMS: atom_id res chain seq x y z
N MET A 1 -24.54 -4.39 -22.93
CA MET A 1 -24.28 -5.15 -21.69
C MET A 1 -23.57 -4.36 -20.57
N ARG A 2 -22.55 -3.50 -20.82
CA ARG A 2 -21.87 -2.73 -19.75
C ARG A 2 -22.76 -1.77 -18.96
N ARG A 3 -23.73 -1.07 -19.56
CA ARG A 3 -24.62 -0.12 -18.86
C ARG A 3 -25.56 -0.80 -17.85
N SER A 4 -26.02 -2.02 -18.12
CA SER A 4 -26.87 -2.80 -17.20
C SER A 4 -26.11 -3.26 -15.96
N ALA A 5 -24.82 -3.61 -16.07
CA ALA A 5 -23.99 -4.01 -14.95
C ALA A 5 -23.73 -2.84 -13.96
N TYR A 6 -23.51 -1.62 -14.48
CA TYR A 6 -23.33 -0.44 -13.61
C TYR A 6 -24.58 -0.11 -12.80
N GLY A 7 -25.79 -0.22 -13.42
CA GLY A 7 -27.06 0.02 -12.73
C GLY A 7 -27.29 -0.98 -11.59
N LEU A 8 -26.96 -2.26 -11.83
CA LEU A 8 -27.08 -3.30 -10.80
C LEU A 8 -26.13 -3.05 -9.63
N ASN A 9 -24.87 -2.70 -9.91
CA ASN A 9 -23.87 -2.44 -8.86
C ASN A 9 -24.25 -1.23 -7.99
N VAL A 10 -24.74 -0.14 -8.59
CA VAL A 10 -25.23 1.03 -7.86
C VAL A 10 -26.46 0.67 -7.03
N GLY A 11 -27.40 -0.10 -7.58
CA GLY A 11 -28.59 -0.56 -6.87
C GLY A 11 -28.25 -1.42 -5.64
N VAL A 12 -27.28 -2.33 -5.75
CA VAL A 12 -26.80 -3.16 -4.63
C VAL A 12 -26.15 -2.28 -3.55
N LEU A 13 -25.31 -1.32 -3.93
CA LEU A 13 -24.67 -0.41 -2.96
C LEU A 13 -25.69 0.44 -2.22
N VAL A 14 -26.64 1.06 -2.93
CA VAL A 14 -27.69 1.87 -2.33
C VAL A 14 -28.58 1.01 -1.43
N GLY A 15 -28.94 -0.20 -1.86
CA GLY A 15 -29.69 -1.14 -1.07
C GLY A 15 -28.97 -1.55 0.22
N ALA A 16 -27.67 -1.80 0.16
CA ALA A 16 -26.85 -2.13 1.32
C ALA A 16 -26.77 -0.96 2.32
N LEU A 17 -26.56 0.28 1.84
CA LEU A 17 -26.55 1.48 2.68
C LEU A 17 -27.92 1.74 3.31
N ALA A 18 -29.01 1.56 2.56
CA ALA A 18 -30.36 1.71 3.07
C ALA A 18 -30.69 0.64 4.13
N ALA A 19 -30.29 -0.61 3.90
CA ALA A 19 -30.47 -1.70 4.87
C ALA A 19 -29.66 -1.44 6.15
N TRP A 20 -28.43 -0.93 6.04
CA TRP A 20 -27.61 -0.55 7.19
C TRP A 20 -28.28 0.59 7.99
N GLU A 21 -28.70 1.69 7.35
CA GLU A 21 -29.36 2.80 8.01
C GLU A 21 -30.69 2.35 8.68
N TRP A 22 -31.48 1.51 7.97
CA TRP A 22 -32.71 0.96 8.50
C TRP A 22 -32.46 0.08 9.72
N SER A 23 -31.44 -0.80 9.68
CA SER A 23 -31.09 -1.68 10.80
C SER A 23 -30.72 -0.90 12.06
N VAL A 24 -29.86 0.13 11.88
CA VAL A 24 -29.44 0.98 13.01
C VAL A 24 -30.61 1.70 13.65
N ARG A 25 -31.55 2.23 12.84
CA ARG A 25 -32.69 2.95 13.34
C ARG A 25 -33.75 2.04 13.94
N SER A 26 -34.06 0.89 13.31
CA SER A 26 -35.09 -0.02 13.77
C SER A 26 -34.72 -0.75 15.06
N MET A 27 -33.44 -0.99 15.29
CA MET A 27 -32.92 -1.62 16.50
C MET A 27 -32.51 -0.61 17.57
N ASP A 28 -32.72 0.69 17.33
CA ASP A 28 -32.36 1.81 18.22
C ASP A 28 -30.88 1.74 18.70
N VAL A 29 -29.99 1.37 17.79
CA VAL A 29 -28.58 1.16 18.12
C VAL A 29 -27.92 2.50 18.44
N PRO A 30 -27.26 2.63 19.62
CA PRO A 30 -26.59 3.87 19.98
C PRO A 30 -25.49 4.24 18.98
N VAL A 31 -25.38 5.53 18.60
CA VAL A 31 -24.46 6.06 17.62
C VAL A 31 -22.99 5.80 18.00
N TYR A 32 -22.69 5.72 19.29
CA TYR A 32 -21.36 5.37 19.81
C TYR A 32 -21.05 3.87 19.71
N LEU A 33 -21.98 3.02 19.33
CA LEU A 33 -21.78 1.60 19.08
C LEU A 33 -21.68 1.31 17.57
N LEU A 34 -22.67 1.80 16.80
CA LEU A 34 -22.68 1.68 15.34
C LEU A 34 -23.40 2.89 14.74
N PRO A 35 -22.64 3.82 14.09
CA PRO A 35 -23.26 4.96 13.41
C PRO A 35 -23.95 4.52 12.13
N GLY A 36 -25.11 5.11 11.82
CA GLY A 36 -25.72 4.96 10.52
C GLY A 36 -24.96 5.72 9.43
N PRO A 37 -25.12 5.33 8.13
CA PRO A 37 -24.51 6.03 7.00
C PRO A 37 -24.75 7.54 6.97
N LEU A 38 -25.93 8.01 7.38
CA LEU A 38 -26.23 9.45 7.44
C LEU A 38 -25.42 10.17 8.52
N ALA A 39 -25.19 9.56 9.67
CA ALA A 39 -24.35 10.12 10.72
C ALA A 39 -22.88 10.20 10.26
N VAL A 40 -22.40 9.20 9.54
CA VAL A 40 -21.07 9.20 8.94
C VAL A 40 -20.94 10.30 7.89
N ALA A 41 -21.93 10.44 7.01
CA ALA A 41 -21.97 11.51 6.01
C ALA A 41 -21.97 12.91 6.63
N ALA A 42 -22.71 13.10 7.73
CA ALA A 42 -22.69 14.35 8.49
C ALA A 42 -21.31 14.65 9.10
N ALA A 43 -20.59 13.61 9.56
CA ALA A 43 -19.23 13.75 10.10
C ALA A 43 -18.23 14.26 9.05
N PHE A 44 -18.37 13.88 7.77
CA PHE A 44 -17.56 14.45 6.67
C PHE A 44 -17.77 15.97 6.54
N GLY A 45 -18.99 16.45 6.69
CA GLY A 45 -19.29 17.88 6.65
C GLY A 45 -18.72 18.65 7.85
N THR A 46 -18.99 18.14 9.06
CA THR A 46 -18.63 18.82 10.32
C THR A 46 -17.13 18.79 10.63
N HIS A 47 -16.41 17.74 10.18
CA HIS A 47 -14.99 17.56 10.45
C HIS A 47 -14.12 17.63 9.17
N SER A 48 -14.64 18.22 8.09
CA SER A 48 -14.01 18.26 6.77
C SER A 48 -12.55 18.73 6.79
N ARG A 49 -12.25 19.80 7.54
CA ARG A 49 -10.88 20.34 7.66
C ARG A 49 -9.92 19.32 8.31
N GLY A 50 -10.36 18.65 9.38
CA GLY A 50 -9.55 17.66 10.06
C GLY A 50 -9.28 16.44 9.18
N LEU A 51 -10.30 15.97 8.46
CA LEU A 51 -10.21 14.87 7.51
C LEU A 51 -9.23 15.20 6.37
N VAL A 52 -9.40 16.32 5.68
CA VAL A 52 -8.52 16.73 4.58
C VAL A 52 -7.08 16.91 5.03
N VAL A 53 -6.82 17.57 6.16
CA VAL A 53 -5.46 17.71 6.70
C VAL A 53 -4.88 16.35 7.09
N GLY A 54 -5.69 15.50 7.76
CA GLY A 54 -5.30 14.14 8.09
C GLY A 54 -4.95 13.32 6.86
N ALA A 55 -5.79 13.36 5.82
CA ALA A 55 -5.56 12.68 4.54
C ALA A 55 -4.24 13.11 3.88
N LEU A 56 -3.95 14.40 3.83
CA LEU A 56 -2.72 14.92 3.24
C LEU A 56 -1.49 14.46 4.01
N VAL A 57 -1.53 14.51 5.35
CA VAL A 57 -0.41 14.06 6.19
C VAL A 57 -0.18 12.56 6.01
N THR A 58 -1.20 11.73 6.23
CA THR A 58 -1.10 10.27 6.11
C THR A 58 -0.64 9.86 4.71
N THR A 59 -1.19 10.47 3.66
CA THR A 59 -0.80 10.16 2.27
C THR A 59 0.63 10.56 1.99
N SER A 60 1.10 11.71 2.47
CA SER A 60 2.49 12.13 2.30
C SER A 60 3.48 11.18 2.98
N GLU A 61 3.19 10.78 4.23
CA GLU A 61 4.01 9.83 4.99
C GLU A 61 4.01 8.44 4.32
N ALA A 62 2.85 7.99 3.84
CA ALA A 62 2.70 6.73 3.11
C ALA A 62 3.48 6.72 1.79
N LEU A 63 3.38 7.78 0.99
CA LEU A 63 4.07 7.88 -0.30
C LEU A 63 5.60 7.94 -0.14
N VAL A 64 6.08 8.72 0.82
CA VAL A 64 7.53 8.79 1.09
C VAL A 64 8.05 7.44 1.59
N GLY A 65 7.35 6.79 2.52
CA GLY A 65 7.70 5.46 3.01
C GLY A 65 7.65 4.40 1.89
N LEU A 66 6.60 4.42 1.06
CA LEU A 66 6.46 3.55 -0.11
C LEU A 66 7.64 3.72 -1.08
N ALA A 67 7.98 4.96 -1.40
CA ALA A 67 9.08 5.26 -2.32
C ALA A 67 10.43 4.77 -1.75
N LEU A 68 10.73 5.11 -0.50
CA LEU A 68 11.99 4.70 0.14
C LEU A 68 12.08 3.18 0.29
N GLY A 69 11.03 2.52 0.78
CA GLY A 69 11.00 1.06 0.91
C GLY A 69 11.13 0.35 -0.44
N SER A 70 10.43 0.86 -1.47
CA SER A 70 10.50 0.30 -2.82
C SER A 70 11.88 0.49 -3.46
N VAL A 71 12.48 1.66 -3.33
CA VAL A 71 13.84 1.93 -3.84
C VAL A 71 14.86 1.06 -3.13
N CYS A 72 14.83 0.99 -1.80
CA CYS A 72 15.74 0.13 -1.03
C CYS A 72 15.57 -1.35 -1.39
N GLY A 73 14.33 -1.83 -1.51
CA GLY A 73 14.04 -3.21 -1.91
C GLY A 73 14.56 -3.53 -3.31
N LEU A 74 14.33 -2.64 -4.27
CA LEU A 74 14.80 -2.79 -5.65
C LEU A 74 16.33 -2.74 -5.75
N LEU A 75 16.98 -1.82 -5.04
CA LEU A 75 18.44 -1.72 -4.99
C LEU A 75 19.06 -2.99 -4.39
N LEU A 76 18.50 -3.49 -3.31
CA LEU A 76 18.98 -4.71 -2.68
C LEU A 76 18.74 -5.95 -3.57
N ALA A 77 17.59 -6.04 -4.25
CA ALA A 77 17.32 -7.09 -5.24
C ALA A 77 18.36 -7.05 -6.38
N THR A 78 18.68 -5.86 -6.86
CA THR A 78 19.73 -5.66 -7.88
C THR A 78 21.09 -6.09 -7.37
N LEU A 79 21.45 -5.72 -6.16
CA LEU A 79 22.69 -6.15 -5.51
C LEU A 79 22.79 -7.68 -5.46
N LEU A 80 21.74 -8.34 -4.96
CA LEU A 80 21.68 -9.80 -4.84
C LEU A 80 21.69 -10.51 -6.19
N ASN A 81 21.22 -9.88 -7.27
CA ASN A 81 21.35 -10.40 -8.61
C ASN A 81 22.84 -10.53 -9.06
N PHE A 82 23.72 -9.61 -8.61
CA PHE A 82 25.15 -9.66 -8.90
C PHE A 82 25.93 -10.50 -7.88
N TRP A 83 25.50 -10.53 -6.62
CA TRP A 83 26.14 -11.25 -5.51
C TRP A 83 25.22 -12.30 -4.88
N ALA A 84 24.84 -13.31 -5.67
CA ALA A 84 23.89 -14.36 -5.23
C ALA A 84 24.35 -15.11 -3.95
N ARG A 85 25.64 -15.10 -3.63
CA ARG A 85 26.18 -15.71 -2.40
C ARG A 85 25.65 -15.02 -1.11
N LEU A 86 25.32 -13.74 -1.17
CA LEU A 86 24.80 -12.98 -0.03
C LEU A 86 23.29 -13.23 0.21
N GLU A 87 22.60 -13.77 -0.76
CA GLU A 87 21.14 -13.90 -0.72
C GLU A 87 20.62 -14.69 0.48
N PRO A 88 21.14 -15.89 0.84
CA PRO A 88 20.60 -16.64 1.96
C PRO A 88 20.66 -15.84 3.28
N ALA A 89 21.77 -15.13 3.51
CA ALA A 89 21.95 -14.30 4.70
C ALA A 89 21.03 -13.08 4.70
N VAL A 90 20.96 -12.37 3.57
CA VAL A 90 20.11 -11.18 3.44
C VAL A 90 18.62 -11.55 3.54
N MET A 91 18.20 -12.64 2.92
CA MET A 91 16.81 -13.10 2.99
C MET A 91 16.43 -13.57 4.39
N ALA A 92 17.35 -14.20 5.13
CA ALA A 92 17.11 -14.55 6.54
C ALA A 92 16.89 -13.30 7.41
N ILE A 93 17.70 -12.26 7.25
CA ILE A 93 17.54 -10.98 7.96
C ILE A 93 16.24 -10.29 7.55
N ALA A 94 15.95 -10.22 6.26
CA ALA A 94 14.74 -9.60 5.73
C ALA A 94 13.47 -10.32 6.22
N LEU A 95 13.49 -11.66 6.26
CA LEU A 95 12.40 -12.47 6.80
C LEU A 95 12.21 -12.23 8.31
N PHE A 96 13.29 -12.18 9.07
CA PHE A 96 13.25 -11.84 10.50
C PHE A 96 12.62 -10.47 10.71
N ALA A 97 13.07 -9.45 9.99
CA ALA A 97 12.52 -8.10 10.07
C ALA A 97 11.02 -8.06 9.72
N LYS A 98 10.59 -8.77 8.65
CA LYS A 98 9.18 -8.89 8.27
C LYS A 98 8.33 -9.58 9.34
N SER A 99 8.89 -10.58 10.02
CA SER A 99 8.17 -11.37 11.05
C SER A 99 8.04 -10.61 12.36
N THR A 100 8.80 -9.54 12.56
CA THR A 100 8.69 -8.71 13.76
C THR A 100 7.44 -7.85 13.68
N PRO A 101 6.55 -7.87 14.70
CA PRO A 101 5.36 -7.03 14.72
C PRO A 101 5.74 -5.55 14.66
N LEU A 102 5.38 -4.87 13.56
CA LEU A 102 5.73 -3.45 13.36
C LEU A 102 5.17 -2.54 14.45
N ILE A 103 3.99 -2.88 14.99
CA ILE A 103 3.39 -2.16 16.09
C ILE A 103 4.27 -2.18 17.36
N ALA A 104 5.09 -3.22 17.55
CA ALA A 104 6.02 -3.30 18.67
C ALA A 104 7.29 -2.47 18.43
N ILE A 105 7.68 -2.27 17.18
CA ILE A 105 8.86 -1.45 16.82
C ILE A 105 8.53 0.05 16.85
N ALA A 106 7.29 0.41 16.60
CA ALA A 106 6.89 1.82 16.43
C ALA A 106 7.21 2.70 17.64
N PRO A 107 6.99 2.31 18.92
CA PRO A 107 7.40 3.11 20.06
C PRO A 107 8.92 3.31 20.13
N ILE A 108 9.70 2.30 19.78
CA ILE A 108 11.17 2.38 19.77
C ILE A 108 11.63 3.40 18.73
N LEU A 109 11.06 3.33 17.52
CA LEU A 109 11.37 4.30 16.46
C LEU A 109 10.95 5.72 16.85
N THR A 110 9.83 5.88 17.55
CA THR A 110 9.38 7.18 18.03
C THR A 110 10.33 7.76 19.07
N ILE A 111 10.89 6.93 19.97
CA ILE A 111 11.91 7.35 20.95
C ILE A 111 13.20 7.78 20.23
N TRP A 112 13.64 7.05 19.21
CA TRP A 112 14.90 7.32 18.52
C TRP A 112 14.81 8.48 17.51
N LEU A 113 13.69 8.59 16.78
CA LEU A 113 13.50 9.53 15.68
C LEU A 113 12.58 10.71 16.03
N GLY A 114 12.00 10.71 17.25
CA GLY A 114 11.06 11.74 17.70
C GLY A 114 9.62 11.50 17.19
N PHE A 115 8.70 12.38 17.61
CA PHE A 115 7.27 12.30 17.28
C PHE A 115 6.91 12.87 15.89
N GLY A 116 7.90 13.17 15.06
CA GLY A 116 7.73 13.70 13.71
C GLY A 116 7.26 12.64 12.68
N PRO A 117 7.36 12.94 11.39
CA PRO A 117 7.00 12.02 10.30
C PRO A 117 8.00 10.87 10.12
N ALA A 118 9.24 11.00 10.62
CA ALA A 118 10.32 10.05 10.38
C ALA A 118 9.99 8.61 10.83
N PRO A 119 9.52 8.32 12.05
CA PRO A 119 9.18 6.95 12.46
C PRO A 119 8.09 6.32 11.57
N LYS A 120 7.10 7.10 11.14
CA LYS A 120 5.99 6.65 10.30
C LYS A 120 6.47 6.29 8.89
N ILE A 121 7.34 7.11 8.31
CA ILE A 121 8.00 6.86 7.03
C ILE A 121 8.84 5.58 7.10
N VAL A 122 9.59 5.37 8.20
CA VAL A 122 10.40 4.15 8.37
C VAL A 122 9.53 2.91 8.49
N ILE A 123 8.45 2.96 9.29
CA ILE A 123 7.51 1.83 9.45
C ILE A 123 6.87 1.48 8.11
N THR A 124 6.39 2.47 7.38
CA THR A 124 5.80 2.30 6.06
C THR A 124 6.83 1.75 5.06
N GLY A 125 8.06 2.26 5.11
CA GLY A 125 9.17 1.78 4.29
C GLY A 125 9.51 0.31 4.56
N LEU A 126 9.53 -0.12 5.81
CA LEU A 126 9.77 -1.53 6.17
C LEU A 126 8.66 -2.46 5.66
N LEU A 127 7.39 -2.01 5.71
CA LEU A 127 6.25 -2.77 5.18
C LEU A 127 6.35 -2.99 3.67
N THR A 128 6.82 -1.98 2.95
CA THR A 128 6.87 -2.01 1.49
C THR A 128 8.17 -2.62 0.94
N PHE A 129 9.25 -2.54 1.70
CA PHE A 129 10.58 -3.03 1.34
C PHE A 129 10.60 -4.52 0.99
N PHE A 130 10.11 -5.38 1.88
CA PHE A 130 10.23 -6.83 1.72
C PHE A 130 9.47 -7.38 0.50
N PRO A 131 8.20 -7.03 0.26
CA PRO A 131 7.50 -7.47 -0.95
C PRO A 131 8.17 -7.01 -2.23
N VAL A 132 8.70 -5.78 -2.28
CA VAL A 132 9.41 -5.27 -3.44
C VAL A 132 10.73 -6.01 -3.66
N LEU A 133 11.51 -6.24 -2.61
CA LEU A 133 12.74 -7.03 -2.66
C LEU A 133 12.50 -8.41 -3.27
N VAL A 134 11.55 -9.16 -2.70
CA VAL A 134 11.28 -10.55 -3.11
C VAL A 134 10.75 -10.62 -4.54
N ASN A 135 9.76 -9.79 -4.88
CA ASN A 135 9.17 -9.81 -6.22
C ASN A 135 10.18 -9.35 -7.28
N SER A 136 10.96 -8.30 -7.01
CA SER A 136 11.99 -7.84 -7.96
C SER A 136 13.07 -8.91 -8.19
N LEU A 137 13.54 -9.58 -7.13
CA LEU A 137 14.52 -10.65 -7.27
C LEU A 137 13.94 -11.86 -8.02
N THR A 138 12.70 -12.25 -7.72
CA THR A 138 11.98 -13.31 -8.43
C THR A 138 11.82 -12.96 -9.91
N GLY A 139 11.42 -11.73 -10.22
CA GLY A 139 11.25 -11.26 -11.58
C GLY A 139 12.56 -11.24 -12.38
N MET A 140 13.68 -10.83 -11.77
CA MET A 140 15.00 -10.92 -12.42
C MET A 140 15.41 -12.35 -12.76
N ARG A 141 14.94 -13.34 -11.99
CA ARG A 141 15.21 -14.76 -12.20
C ARG A 141 14.24 -15.43 -13.17
N ALA A 142 13.06 -14.85 -13.36
CA ALA A 142 12.08 -15.31 -14.34
C ALA A 142 12.49 -14.96 -15.79
N ALA A 143 13.68 -14.38 -16.01
CA ALA A 143 14.23 -14.09 -17.32
C ALA A 143 14.34 -15.37 -18.17
N ASP A 144 13.99 -15.28 -19.46
CA ASP A 144 13.97 -16.40 -20.39
C ASP A 144 15.38 -17.04 -20.52
N VAL A 145 15.42 -18.35 -20.25
CA VAL A 145 16.66 -19.14 -20.27
C VAL A 145 17.21 -19.25 -21.70
N ALA A 146 16.36 -19.34 -22.73
CA ALA A 146 16.79 -19.42 -24.12
C ALA A 146 17.42 -18.10 -24.56
N VAL A 147 16.82 -16.97 -24.21
CA VAL A 147 17.38 -15.64 -24.50
C VAL A 147 18.71 -15.46 -23.75
N HIS A 148 18.79 -15.92 -22.51
CA HIS A 148 20.03 -15.88 -21.75
C HIS A 148 21.16 -16.70 -22.41
N ALA A 149 20.85 -17.91 -22.91
CA ALA A 149 21.82 -18.75 -23.62
C ALA A 149 22.31 -18.09 -24.93
N VAL A 150 21.42 -17.44 -25.69
CA VAL A 150 21.79 -16.67 -26.89
C VAL A 150 22.72 -15.51 -26.52
N MET A 151 22.42 -14.75 -25.47
CA MET A 151 23.30 -13.67 -25.02
C MET A 151 24.68 -14.18 -24.60
N GLN A 152 24.75 -15.35 -23.95
CA GLN A 152 26.00 -15.99 -23.60
C GLN A 152 26.81 -16.41 -24.85
N SER A 153 26.17 -16.92 -25.92
CA SER A 153 26.84 -17.28 -27.17
C SER A 153 27.47 -16.06 -27.88
N TRP A 154 26.92 -14.86 -27.63
CA TRP A 154 27.47 -13.58 -28.10
C TRP A 154 28.48 -12.97 -27.14
N ASN A 155 28.91 -13.71 -26.12
CA ASN A 155 29.85 -13.27 -25.10
C ASN A 155 29.39 -12.04 -24.30
N ALA A 156 28.08 -11.90 -24.11
CA ALA A 156 27.50 -10.77 -23.37
C ALA A 156 27.99 -10.75 -21.90
N SER A 157 28.39 -9.59 -21.45
CA SER A 157 28.80 -9.34 -20.07
C SER A 157 27.65 -9.49 -19.08
N ARG A 158 27.95 -9.68 -17.78
CA ARG A 158 26.92 -9.74 -16.72
C ARG A 158 26.07 -8.47 -16.67
N TRP A 159 26.63 -7.31 -17.00
CA TRP A 159 25.92 -6.04 -17.04
C TRP A 159 24.96 -5.97 -18.23
N GLU A 160 25.36 -6.42 -19.40
CA GLU A 160 24.50 -6.47 -20.59
C GLU A 160 23.32 -7.42 -20.37
N VAL A 161 23.55 -8.61 -19.81
CA VAL A 161 22.48 -9.55 -19.43
C VAL A 161 21.55 -8.92 -18.41
N PHE A 162 22.07 -8.19 -17.42
CA PHE A 162 21.24 -7.50 -16.45
C PHE A 162 20.35 -6.45 -17.11
N VAL A 163 20.91 -5.50 -17.85
CA VAL A 163 20.17 -4.36 -18.41
C VAL A 163 19.18 -4.79 -19.49
N HIS A 164 19.57 -5.69 -20.39
CA HIS A 164 18.76 -6.03 -21.56
C HIS A 164 17.77 -7.18 -21.31
N LEU A 165 18.03 -8.05 -20.35
CA LEU A 165 17.18 -9.20 -20.08
C LEU A 165 16.54 -9.15 -18.68
N ARG A 166 17.33 -9.22 -17.60
CA ARG A 166 16.81 -9.39 -16.23
C ARG A 166 16.07 -8.17 -15.73
N TRP A 167 16.58 -6.97 -15.99
CA TRP A 167 15.92 -5.72 -15.62
C TRP A 167 14.54 -5.58 -16.27
N LYS A 168 14.40 -6.01 -17.52
CA LYS A 168 13.10 -5.98 -18.23
C LYS A 168 12.16 -7.08 -17.74
N ALA A 169 12.69 -8.28 -17.48
CA ALA A 169 11.90 -9.40 -16.96
C ALA A 169 11.25 -9.12 -15.60
N GLN A 170 11.85 -8.27 -14.76
CA GLN A 170 11.29 -7.94 -13.45
C GLN A 170 10.11 -6.98 -13.47
N TYR A 171 9.87 -6.20 -14.55
CA TYR A 171 8.83 -5.17 -14.57
C TYR A 171 7.44 -5.66 -14.13
N PRO A 172 6.90 -6.76 -14.66
CA PRO A 172 5.58 -7.24 -14.24
C PRO A 172 5.55 -7.63 -12.76
N PHE A 173 6.63 -8.20 -12.24
CA PHE A 173 6.74 -8.58 -10.83
C PHE A 173 6.83 -7.36 -9.91
N LEU A 174 7.62 -6.36 -10.31
CA LEU A 174 7.73 -5.09 -9.59
C LEU A 174 6.38 -4.37 -9.54
N LEU A 175 5.68 -4.27 -10.67
CA LEU A 175 4.37 -3.62 -10.73
C LEU A 175 3.31 -4.38 -9.92
N ALA A 176 3.33 -5.71 -9.93
CA ALA A 176 2.49 -6.53 -9.07
C ALA A 176 2.78 -6.31 -7.57
N ALA A 177 4.06 -6.19 -7.20
CA ALA A 177 4.44 -5.83 -5.84
C ALA A 177 3.92 -4.44 -5.47
N LEU A 178 4.11 -3.43 -6.33
CA LEU A 178 3.66 -2.06 -6.09
C LEU A 178 2.15 -1.97 -5.93
N LYS A 179 1.34 -2.70 -6.70
CA LYS A 179 -0.11 -2.80 -6.51
C LYS A 179 -0.48 -3.29 -5.11
N THR A 180 0.25 -4.26 -4.60
CA THR A 180 0.00 -4.81 -3.26
C THR A 180 0.43 -3.84 -2.17
N VAL A 181 1.62 -3.22 -2.30
CA VAL A 181 2.20 -2.40 -1.22
C VAL A 181 1.71 -0.96 -1.23
N ALA A 182 1.17 -0.43 -2.33
CA ALA A 182 0.68 0.95 -2.38
C ALA A 182 -0.48 1.19 -1.39
N PRO A 183 -1.59 0.43 -1.40
CA PRO A 183 -2.61 0.58 -0.37
C PRO A 183 -2.10 0.16 1.03
N LEU A 184 -1.21 -0.83 1.12
CA LEU A 184 -0.62 -1.27 2.39
C LEU A 184 0.24 -0.17 3.05
N SER A 185 0.83 0.72 2.26
CA SER A 185 1.61 1.85 2.78
C SER A 185 0.77 2.80 3.63
N LEU A 186 -0.49 3.04 3.26
CA LEU A 186 -1.43 3.83 4.06
C LEU A 186 -1.76 3.15 5.40
N VAL A 187 -1.94 1.83 5.39
CA VAL A 187 -2.15 1.06 6.63
C VAL A 187 -0.95 1.20 7.54
N GLY A 188 0.26 1.12 7.00
CA GLY A 188 1.50 1.32 7.76
C GLY A 188 1.60 2.72 8.39
N ALA A 189 1.26 3.76 7.64
CA ALA A 189 1.25 5.13 8.13
C ALA A 189 0.23 5.30 9.27
N VAL A 190 -1.01 4.84 9.08
CA VAL A 190 -2.08 4.92 10.10
C VAL A 190 -1.70 4.19 11.39
N VAL A 191 -1.16 2.97 11.30
CA VAL A 191 -0.74 2.21 12.47
C VAL A 191 0.38 2.94 13.22
N ALA A 192 1.31 3.56 12.49
CA ALA A 192 2.36 4.35 13.10
C ALA A 192 1.84 5.65 13.75
N GLU A 193 0.82 6.27 13.16
CA GLU A 193 0.16 7.47 13.69
C GLU A 193 -0.57 7.21 15.01
N TRP A 194 -1.13 6.02 15.24
CA TRP A 194 -1.79 5.67 16.50
C TRP A 194 -0.85 5.73 17.70
N LEU A 195 0.45 5.60 17.48
CA LEU A 195 1.47 5.48 18.53
C LEU A 195 2.16 6.81 18.88
N GLY A 196 1.58 7.94 18.52
CA GLY A 196 2.10 9.22 18.97
C GLY A 196 2.23 10.30 17.88
N ALA A 197 1.32 10.30 16.90
CA ALA A 197 1.27 11.39 15.93
C ALA A 197 0.59 12.63 16.50
N SER A 198 1.01 13.80 16.02
CA SER A 198 0.33 15.07 16.26
C SER A 198 -0.72 15.40 15.18
N SER A 199 -0.73 14.66 14.07
CA SER A 199 -1.64 14.86 12.94
C SER A 199 -1.67 13.60 12.07
N GLY A 200 -2.70 13.47 11.22
CA GLY A 200 -2.92 12.33 10.34
C GLY A 200 -4.31 11.70 10.53
N LEU A 201 -4.74 10.90 9.56
CA LEU A 201 -6.03 10.17 9.67
C LEU A 201 -6.00 9.14 10.80
N GLY A 202 -4.87 8.46 11.02
CA GLY A 202 -4.74 7.50 12.10
C GLY A 202 -4.83 8.19 13.48
N GLN A 203 -4.20 9.35 13.64
CA GLN A 203 -4.33 10.16 14.84
C GLN A 203 -5.79 10.62 15.04
N LEU A 204 -6.45 11.07 13.98
CA LEU A 204 -7.85 11.47 14.02
C LEU A 204 -8.75 10.29 14.42
N MET A 205 -8.52 9.09 13.85
CA MET A 205 -9.23 7.86 14.22
C MET A 205 -9.00 7.49 15.69
N TRP A 206 -7.77 7.62 16.18
CA TRP A 206 -7.42 7.35 17.58
C TRP A 206 -8.14 8.29 18.54
N LEU A 207 -8.17 9.59 18.24
CA LEU A 207 -8.93 10.57 19.02
C LEU A 207 -10.44 10.32 18.96
N ALA A 208 -10.98 10.01 17.79
CA ALA A 208 -12.39 9.69 17.61
C ALA A 208 -12.80 8.45 18.43
N TYR A 209 -11.96 7.41 18.43
CA TYR A 209 -12.15 6.21 19.24
C TYR A 209 -12.18 6.52 20.74
N ASN A 210 -11.19 7.25 21.27
CA ASN A 210 -11.12 7.58 22.68
C ASN A 210 -12.28 8.50 23.15
N ASN A 211 -12.84 9.30 22.26
CA ASN A 211 -13.99 10.17 22.55
C ASN A 211 -15.35 9.52 22.20
N LEU A 212 -15.38 8.23 21.85
CA LEU A 212 -16.58 7.51 21.41
C LEU A 212 -17.33 8.21 20.26
N ASN A 213 -16.61 8.98 19.43
CA ASN A 213 -17.13 9.62 18.24
C ASN A 213 -16.99 8.68 17.02
N LEU A 214 -17.79 7.62 17.01
CA LEU A 214 -17.75 6.63 15.95
C LEU A 214 -18.12 7.18 14.57
N PRO A 215 -19.04 8.13 14.40
CA PRO A 215 -19.26 8.74 13.09
C PRO A 215 -17.98 9.31 12.46
N LEU A 216 -17.15 10.01 13.23
CA LEU A 216 -15.86 10.53 12.74
C LEU A 216 -14.84 9.41 12.47
N LEU A 217 -14.80 8.39 13.33
CA LEU A 217 -13.92 7.23 13.13
C LEU A 217 -14.25 6.51 11.81
N PHE A 218 -15.53 6.25 11.55
CA PHE A 218 -16.00 5.64 10.31
C PHE A 218 -15.73 6.54 9.09
N ALA A 219 -15.96 7.85 9.21
CA ALA A 219 -15.64 8.80 8.14
C ALA A 219 -14.16 8.74 7.76
N ALA A 220 -13.25 8.80 8.74
CA ALA A 220 -11.81 8.69 8.51
C ALA A 220 -11.42 7.31 7.92
N ALA A 221 -12.05 6.22 8.35
CA ALA A 221 -11.83 4.90 7.79
C ALA A 221 -12.29 4.79 6.32
N PHE A 222 -13.45 5.36 5.98
CA PHE A 222 -13.90 5.42 4.57
C PHE A 222 -13.00 6.29 3.71
N GLU A 223 -12.52 7.42 4.22
CA GLU A 223 -11.57 8.27 3.52
C GLU A 223 -10.25 7.52 3.26
N LEU A 224 -9.74 6.79 4.24
CA LEU A 224 -8.56 5.94 4.08
C LEU A 224 -8.76 4.85 3.02
N ALA A 225 -9.92 4.19 2.99
CA ALA A 225 -10.27 3.20 1.97
C ALA A 225 -10.32 3.82 0.57
N LEU A 226 -10.85 5.04 0.46
CA LEU A 226 -10.88 5.80 -0.80
C LEU A 226 -9.45 6.13 -1.26
N LEU A 227 -8.59 6.63 -0.36
CA LEU A 227 -7.18 6.92 -0.66
C LEU A 227 -6.43 5.64 -1.10
N GLY A 228 -6.66 4.52 -0.41
CA GLY A 228 -6.07 3.23 -0.80
C GLY A 228 -6.48 2.79 -2.20
N THR A 229 -7.77 2.93 -2.52
CA THR A 229 -8.30 2.65 -3.86
C THR A 229 -7.69 3.58 -4.92
N LEU A 230 -7.54 4.87 -4.61
CA LEU A 230 -6.91 5.83 -5.50
C LEU A 230 -5.43 5.50 -5.77
N LEU A 231 -4.68 5.13 -4.74
CA LEU A 231 -3.29 4.69 -4.90
C LEU A 231 -3.17 3.42 -5.75
N ASP A 232 -4.05 2.44 -5.56
CA ASP A 232 -4.10 1.25 -6.41
C ASP A 232 -4.35 1.64 -7.87
N GLN A 233 -5.33 2.51 -8.14
CA GLN A 233 -5.62 2.98 -9.49
C GLN A 233 -4.45 3.75 -10.13
N VAL A 234 -3.69 4.50 -9.35
CA VAL A 234 -2.46 5.16 -9.83
C VAL A 234 -1.44 4.13 -10.30
N VAL A 235 -1.21 3.06 -9.51
CA VAL A 235 -0.29 1.99 -9.89
C VAL A 235 -0.79 1.24 -11.14
N VAL A 236 -2.08 0.94 -11.23
CA VAL A 236 -2.70 0.34 -12.43
C VAL A 236 -2.52 1.23 -13.66
N PHE A 237 -2.68 2.54 -13.50
CA PHE A 237 -2.44 3.49 -14.59
C PHE A 237 -0.95 3.50 -15.02
N MET A 238 -0.02 3.49 -14.06
CA MET A 238 1.40 3.39 -14.34
C MET A 238 1.75 2.09 -15.07
N GLU A 239 1.16 0.96 -14.66
CA GLU A 239 1.35 -0.33 -15.33
C GLU A 239 0.95 -0.24 -16.80
N LYS A 240 -0.25 0.26 -17.10
CA LYS A 240 -0.74 0.42 -18.49
C LYS A 240 0.17 1.31 -19.34
N ARG A 241 0.84 2.27 -18.74
CA ARG A 241 1.75 3.19 -19.45
C ARG A 241 3.16 2.62 -19.62
N LEU A 242 3.67 1.92 -18.59
CA LEU A 242 5.04 1.43 -18.54
C LEU A 242 5.20 0.04 -19.15
N TYR A 243 4.12 -0.76 -19.23
CA TYR A 243 4.16 -2.16 -19.67
C TYR A 243 3.18 -2.43 -20.83
N TYR A 244 2.98 -1.42 -21.70
CA TYR A 244 2.03 -1.50 -22.79
C TYR A 244 2.35 -2.57 -23.85
N TRP A 245 3.62 -2.97 -23.98
CA TRP A 245 4.04 -3.94 -25.00
C TRP A 245 3.66 -5.39 -24.73
N ASN A 246 3.27 -5.73 -23.51
CA ASN A 246 2.85 -7.10 -23.14
C ASN A 246 1.33 -7.25 -22.98
N LEU A 247 0.56 -6.17 -23.13
CA LEU A 247 -0.90 -6.21 -23.04
C LEU A 247 -1.55 -6.88 -24.26
N GLY A 248 -0.78 -7.18 -25.31
CA GLY A 248 -1.24 -7.87 -26.52
C GLY A 248 -1.54 -9.36 -26.33
N ASP A 249 -0.85 -10.04 -25.42
CA ASP A 249 -0.98 -11.50 -25.24
C ASP A 249 -2.08 -11.90 -24.25
N ALA A 250 -2.64 -10.96 -23.48
CA ALA A 250 -3.73 -11.20 -22.53
C ALA A 250 -5.13 -10.99 -23.12
N ALA A 251 -5.22 -10.68 -24.43
CA ALA A 251 -6.46 -10.43 -25.14
C ALA A 251 -6.83 -11.53 -26.18
N LEU A 252 -6.12 -12.64 -26.19
CA LEU A 252 -6.43 -13.88 -26.89
C LEU A 252 -6.79 -14.95 -25.85
#